data_353b9d940a1deb51e5bb81d6f0f2d9a2
#
_entry.id   353b9d940a1deb51e5bb81d6f0f2d9a2
#
_cell.length_a   1.000
_cell.length_b   1.000
_cell.length_c   1.000
_cell.angle_alpha   90.00
_cell.angle_beta   90.00
_cell.angle_gamma   90.00
#
_symmetry.space_group_name_H-M   'P 1'
#
loop_
_entity.id
_entity.type
_entity.pdbx_description
1 polymer ?
#
loop_
_entity_poly.entity_id
_entity_poly.type
_entity_poly.pdbx_seq_one_letter_code
_entity_poly.pdbx_strand_id
1 'polypeptide(L)'
;MSNSHPLRSLTSVSEIDHLHLLSEHLGALVSGEEYSDVTFVVEGKRFPAHRVILASRCQYFRAMLFNGMKESQPQAEVPLEDTQAEAFSMLLQYLYTGRASLSTAREDVLLDFLGLAHRYGLQPLEDSTCDFLRTVLHTQNVCLVYDVASLYCLGGLAQACCAYMDRQAPEVLASDCFLTLSKTALLAVVQRDSFAATERDIFQALCRWCRHNCNNEVAAQEVMSAVRLPLMSLMEMLNVVRPSGLLSPDNLLDAIKTRSESRDMDLNYRGMLIPEENIATMKHGAQVVKGELKSALLDGDTQNYDLDHGFSRHPIEEDGRAGIQVKLGQPYIVNHVRLLLWDRDSRSYSYYVEVSMDELDWVRVVDHSKLLCRSWQSLFFTARVCRYVRIVGTHNTVNKVFHLVAFECMFTQRRYILEKGLLVPDRNVATIACGASVIEGVSRSRNALLNGDTSNYDWDSGYTCHQLGSGAIVIQLAQPYMLGSLRLLLWDCDNRSYSYYIELSTNQQQWTKVVDRTKVACRSWQTLVFDKHPASFVRIVGTHNTSNEVFHCVHFECPAQLDTEVKEGSPNSMSQQPPLQPQSPSQLQLPTRPSSASSSSHSHPL
;
A
#
# COMPACT_ATOMS: atom_id res chain seq x y z
N MET A 1 -36.63 37.52 19.08
CA MET A 1 -37.71 36.60 18.75
C MET A 1 -37.98 36.64 17.28
N SER A 2 -37.45 35.75 16.50
CA SER A 2 -37.83 35.50 15.11
C SER A 2 -37.51 34.02 14.82
N ASN A 3 -38.60 33.23 14.82
CA ASN A 3 -38.58 31.81 14.47
C ASN A 3 -38.29 31.66 12.97
N SER A 4 -37.16 31.07 12.63
CA SER A 4 -36.91 30.55 11.28
C SER A 4 -37.20 29.04 11.28
N HIS A 5 -38.35 28.67 10.73
CA HIS A 5 -38.66 27.30 10.34
C HIS A 5 -37.76 26.87 9.17
N PRO A 6 -37.17 25.65 9.17
CA PRO A 6 -36.52 25.15 8.00
C PRO A 6 -37.55 24.80 6.90
N LEU A 7 -37.38 25.39 5.73
CA LEU A 7 -38.10 25.03 4.52
C LEU A 7 -37.92 23.56 4.19
N ARG A 8 -38.99 22.77 4.32
CA ARG A 8 -39.08 21.44 3.68
C ARG A 8 -38.99 21.67 2.17
N SER A 9 -37.99 21.07 1.55
CA SER A 9 -37.89 20.97 0.08
C SER A 9 -39.16 20.28 -0.42
N LEU A 10 -39.93 20.97 -1.22
CA LEU A 10 -41.03 20.43 -2.02
C LEU A 10 -40.40 19.55 -3.12
N THR A 11 -40.20 18.26 -2.82
CA THR A 11 -40.01 17.26 -3.85
C THR A 11 -41.32 17.13 -4.63
N SER A 12 -41.23 17.18 -5.93
CA SER A 12 -42.37 17.15 -6.88
C SER A 12 -43.24 15.92 -6.57
N VAL A 13 -44.54 16.17 -6.36
CA VAL A 13 -45.60 15.17 -6.12
C VAL A 13 -45.93 14.47 -7.45
N SER A 14 -44.98 13.93 -8.17
CA SER A 14 -45.18 13.18 -9.42
C SER A 14 -45.03 11.68 -9.27
N GLU A 15 -44.58 11.19 -8.13
CA GLU A 15 -44.34 9.77 -7.90
C GLU A 15 -44.83 9.38 -6.51
N ILE A 16 -45.65 8.32 -6.44
CA ILE A 16 -46.14 7.77 -5.17
C ILE A 16 -45.22 6.60 -4.78
N ASP A 17 -44.55 6.69 -3.63
CA ASP A 17 -43.69 5.64 -3.07
C ASP A 17 -44.31 5.07 -1.79
N HIS A 18 -44.76 3.81 -1.87
CA HIS A 18 -45.25 3.01 -0.75
C HIS A 18 -44.45 1.70 -0.59
N LEU A 19 -43.15 1.69 -0.91
CA LEU A 19 -42.29 0.52 -0.79
C LEU A 19 -42.31 -0.09 0.63
N HIS A 20 -42.43 0.73 1.65
CA HIS A 20 -42.52 0.25 3.05
C HIS A 20 -43.78 -0.59 3.30
N LEU A 21 -44.94 -0.20 2.75
CA LEU A 21 -46.19 -0.99 2.87
C LEU A 21 -46.12 -2.30 2.09
N LEU A 22 -45.53 -2.25 0.88
CA LEU A 22 -45.31 -3.46 0.09
C LEU A 22 -44.41 -4.46 0.83
N SER A 23 -43.31 -3.98 1.40
CA SER A 23 -42.39 -4.80 2.22
C SER A 23 -43.10 -5.38 3.46
N GLU A 24 -43.98 -4.63 4.12
CA GLU A 24 -44.73 -5.07 5.27
C GLU A 24 -45.77 -6.15 4.89
N HIS A 25 -46.54 -5.93 3.83
CA HIS A 25 -47.53 -6.89 3.34
C HIS A 25 -46.89 -8.21 2.89
N LEU A 26 -45.79 -8.15 2.13
CA LEU A 26 -45.03 -9.34 1.78
C LEU A 26 -44.39 -10.02 2.99
N GLY A 27 -43.93 -9.24 3.96
CA GLY A 27 -43.37 -9.73 5.22
C GLY A 27 -44.36 -10.54 6.04
N ALA A 28 -45.65 -10.19 5.99
CA ALA A 28 -46.72 -10.93 6.68
C ALA A 28 -46.94 -12.36 6.13
N LEU A 29 -46.49 -12.62 4.91
CA LEU A 29 -46.56 -13.94 4.26
C LEU A 29 -45.38 -14.86 4.62
N VAL A 30 -44.36 -14.35 5.29
CA VAL A 30 -43.16 -15.15 5.63
C VAL A 30 -43.56 -16.26 6.60
N SER A 31 -43.24 -17.49 6.22
CA SER A 31 -43.56 -18.70 7.01
C SER A 31 -45.06 -18.93 7.29
N GLY A 32 -45.92 -18.19 6.61
CA GLY A 32 -47.38 -18.41 6.62
C GLY A 32 -47.79 -19.52 5.67
N GLU A 33 -48.85 -20.28 6.02
CA GLU A 33 -49.40 -21.31 5.14
C GLU A 33 -50.30 -20.73 4.02
N GLU A 34 -50.75 -19.48 4.19
CA GLU A 34 -51.63 -18.82 3.22
C GLU A 34 -50.95 -18.68 1.86
N TYR A 35 -51.56 -19.22 0.82
CA TYR A 35 -51.06 -19.18 -0.58
C TYR A 35 -49.72 -19.88 -0.80
N SER A 36 -49.16 -20.60 0.20
CA SER A 36 -47.90 -21.32 0.04
C SER A 36 -48.03 -22.47 -0.96
N ASP A 37 -47.02 -22.62 -1.84
CA ASP A 37 -46.99 -23.65 -2.89
C ASP A 37 -45.67 -24.45 -2.92
N VAL A 38 -44.82 -24.24 -1.91
CA VAL A 38 -43.60 -25.01 -1.62
C VAL A 38 -43.30 -24.98 -0.12
N THR A 39 -42.72 -26.05 0.43
CA THR A 39 -42.28 -26.09 1.83
C THR A 39 -40.83 -26.54 1.92
N PHE A 40 -40.00 -25.74 2.55
CA PHE A 40 -38.62 -26.13 2.89
C PHE A 40 -38.59 -26.82 4.25
N VAL A 41 -37.74 -27.84 4.37
CA VAL A 41 -37.53 -28.55 5.64
C VAL A 41 -36.07 -28.37 6.03
N VAL A 42 -35.85 -27.65 7.11
CA VAL A 42 -34.52 -27.28 7.63
C VAL A 42 -34.44 -27.66 9.10
N GLU A 43 -33.50 -28.52 9.48
CA GLU A 43 -33.38 -29.05 10.86
C GLU A 43 -34.71 -29.59 11.40
N GLY A 44 -35.53 -30.21 10.56
CA GLY A 44 -36.85 -30.74 10.90
C GLY A 44 -37.96 -29.69 11.06
N LYS A 45 -37.65 -28.39 10.95
CA LYS A 45 -38.63 -27.31 10.92
C LYS A 45 -39.17 -27.09 9.49
N ARG A 46 -40.47 -26.83 9.38
CA ARG A 46 -41.16 -26.57 8.13
C ARG A 46 -41.24 -25.06 7.89
N PHE A 47 -40.86 -24.63 6.68
CA PHE A 47 -40.94 -23.25 6.23
C PHE A 47 -41.79 -23.17 4.98
N PRO A 48 -43.11 -22.96 5.10
CA PRO A 48 -43.98 -22.71 3.96
C PRO A 48 -43.51 -21.43 3.22
N ALA A 49 -43.53 -21.48 1.89
CA ALA A 49 -43.03 -20.36 1.08
C ALA A 49 -43.75 -20.28 -0.28
N HIS A 50 -43.49 -19.21 -1.03
CA HIS A 50 -44.14 -18.87 -2.28
C HIS A 50 -43.13 -18.89 -3.44
N ARG A 51 -43.26 -19.81 -4.34
CA ARG A 51 -42.36 -20.05 -5.48
C ARG A 51 -42.14 -18.78 -6.29
N VAL A 52 -43.19 -18.02 -6.57
CA VAL A 52 -43.12 -16.80 -7.39
C VAL A 52 -42.28 -15.73 -6.71
N ILE A 53 -42.39 -15.55 -5.37
CA ILE A 53 -41.60 -14.58 -4.64
C ILE A 53 -40.15 -14.99 -4.66
N LEU A 54 -39.84 -16.24 -4.32
CA LEU A 54 -38.48 -16.75 -4.29
C LEU A 54 -37.80 -16.66 -5.66
N ALA A 55 -38.50 -17.09 -6.71
CA ALA A 55 -37.96 -17.05 -8.08
C ALA A 55 -37.79 -15.64 -8.65
N SER A 56 -38.60 -14.68 -8.21
CA SER A 56 -38.44 -13.27 -8.62
C SER A 56 -37.23 -12.62 -7.97
N ARG A 57 -36.84 -13.07 -6.78
CA ARG A 57 -35.79 -12.48 -5.94
C ARG A 57 -34.43 -13.18 -6.05
N CYS A 58 -34.44 -14.48 -6.46
CA CYS A 58 -33.23 -15.30 -6.50
C CYS A 58 -33.24 -16.23 -7.72
N GLN A 59 -32.18 -16.14 -8.53
CA GLN A 59 -32.01 -16.96 -9.73
C GLN A 59 -31.86 -18.45 -9.39
N TYR A 60 -31.20 -18.78 -8.28
CA TYR A 60 -31.07 -20.16 -7.82
C TYR A 60 -32.44 -20.79 -7.54
N PHE A 61 -33.30 -20.13 -6.78
CA PHE A 61 -34.66 -20.60 -6.51
C PHE A 61 -35.52 -20.63 -7.77
N ARG A 62 -35.32 -19.70 -8.70
CA ARG A 62 -35.99 -19.78 -10.02
C ARG A 62 -35.62 -21.06 -10.76
N ALA A 63 -34.32 -21.37 -10.81
CA ALA A 63 -33.84 -22.57 -11.48
C ALA A 63 -34.37 -23.85 -10.79
N MET A 64 -34.25 -23.91 -9.45
CA MET A 64 -34.67 -25.05 -8.67
C MET A 64 -36.21 -25.33 -8.76
N LEU A 65 -37.02 -24.27 -8.66
CA LEU A 65 -38.46 -24.40 -8.54
C LEU A 65 -39.21 -24.46 -9.88
N PHE A 66 -38.60 -24.06 -11.01
CA PHE A 66 -39.28 -23.94 -12.30
C PHE A 66 -38.63 -24.70 -13.47
N ASN A 67 -37.47 -25.34 -13.32
CA ASN A 67 -36.76 -26.01 -14.42
C ASN A 67 -36.94 -27.52 -14.45
N GLY A 68 -38.04 -28.04 -13.89
CA GLY A 68 -38.39 -29.46 -14.00
C GLY A 68 -37.62 -30.40 -13.07
N MET A 69 -36.96 -29.88 -12.05
CA MET A 69 -36.35 -30.66 -10.98
C MET A 69 -37.42 -31.28 -10.06
N LYS A 70 -37.08 -32.21 -9.17
CA LYS A 70 -38.02 -32.80 -8.19
C LYS A 70 -38.74 -31.76 -7.37
N GLU A 71 -38.01 -30.71 -7.00
CA GLU A 71 -38.45 -29.54 -6.21
C GLU A 71 -39.45 -28.67 -7.01
N SER A 72 -39.57 -28.84 -8.31
CA SER A 72 -40.54 -28.12 -9.14
C SER A 72 -41.95 -28.69 -9.10
N GLN A 73 -42.19 -29.81 -8.44
CA GLN A 73 -43.52 -30.38 -8.27
C GLN A 73 -44.41 -29.50 -7.37
N PRO A 74 -45.74 -29.44 -7.64
CA PRO A 74 -46.66 -28.72 -6.77
C PRO A 74 -46.60 -29.25 -5.33
N GLN A 75 -46.57 -28.34 -4.35
CA GLN A 75 -46.46 -28.65 -2.91
C GLN A 75 -45.26 -29.53 -2.55
N ALA A 76 -44.13 -29.38 -3.25
CA ALA A 76 -42.91 -30.11 -2.95
C ALA A 76 -42.39 -29.78 -1.56
N GLU A 77 -41.98 -30.80 -0.82
CA GLU A 77 -41.14 -30.65 0.38
C GLU A 77 -39.68 -30.70 -0.02
N VAL A 78 -38.96 -29.64 0.22
CA VAL A 78 -37.55 -29.46 -0.15
C VAL A 78 -36.68 -29.54 1.10
N PRO A 79 -36.00 -30.68 1.35
CA PRO A 79 -35.06 -30.75 2.45
C PRO A 79 -33.79 -29.92 2.12
N LEU A 80 -33.35 -29.09 3.06
CA LEU A 80 -32.07 -28.37 2.98
C LEU A 80 -31.17 -28.94 4.06
N GLU A 81 -30.21 -29.74 3.62
CA GLU A 81 -29.14 -30.26 4.47
C GLU A 81 -28.08 -29.17 4.69
N ASP A 82 -27.30 -29.26 5.75
CA ASP A 82 -26.21 -28.33 6.09
C ASP A 82 -26.63 -26.85 6.13
N THR A 83 -27.83 -26.58 6.68
CA THR A 83 -28.39 -25.24 6.79
C THR A 83 -29.02 -25.07 8.16
N GLN A 84 -28.67 -24.01 8.91
CA GLN A 84 -29.33 -23.68 10.16
C GLN A 84 -30.72 -23.06 9.91
N ALA A 85 -31.71 -23.49 10.69
CA ALA A 85 -33.09 -23.03 10.55
C ALA A 85 -33.24 -21.52 10.82
N GLU A 86 -32.44 -20.97 11.74
CA GLU A 86 -32.45 -19.54 12.07
C GLU A 86 -31.89 -18.70 10.93
N ALA A 87 -30.76 -19.09 10.35
CA ALA A 87 -30.16 -18.41 9.19
C ALA A 87 -31.07 -18.48 7.96
N PHE A 88 -31.73 -19.62 7.73
CA PHE A 88 -32.69 -19.77 6.63
C PHE A 88 -33.93 -18.89 6.84
N SER A 89 -34.44 -18.79 8.07
CA SER A 89 -35.53 -17.88 8.41
C SER A 89 -35.19 -16.42 8.10
N MET A 90 -33.98 -15.99 8.47
CA MET A 90 -33.48 -14.63 8.13
C MET A 90 -33.40 -14.43 6.61
N LEU A 91 -32.96 -15.45 5.86
CA LEU A 91 -32.89 -15.39 4.41
C LEU A 91 -34.28 -15.25 3.78
N LEU A 92 -35.27 -16.03 4.24
CA LEU A 92 -36.65 -15.91 3.78
C LEU A 92 -37.20 -14.52 4.06
N GLN A 93 -36.99 -14.00 5.25
CA GLN A 93 -37.41 -12.64 5.61
C GLN A 93 -36.78 -11.60 4.68
N TYR A 94 -35.49 -11.73 4.37
CA TYR A 94 -34.83 -10.84 3.40
C TYR A 94 -35.41 -10.97 1.99
N LEU A 95 -35.66 -12.18 1.51
CA LEU A 95 -36.22 -12.39 0.16
C LEU A 95 -37.62 -11.77 0.00
N TYR A 96 -38.44 -11.76 1.06
CA TYR A 96 -39.78 -11.18 1.05
C TYR A 96 -39.79 -9.68 1.26
N THR A 97 -38.98 -9.20 2.21
CA THR A 97 -39.07 -7.80 2.67
C THR A 97 -37.96 -6.90 2.14
N GLY A 98 -36.86 -7.48 1.63
CA GLY A 98 -35.62 -6.75 1.32
C GLY A 98 -34.86 -6.29 2.57
N ARG A 99 -35.23 -6.78 3.79
CA ARG A 99 -34.65 -6.37 5.07
C ARG A 99 -34.17 -7.58 5.85
N ALA A 100 -33.01 -7.47 6.49
CA ALA A 100 -32.50 -8.43 7.47
C ALA A 100 -31.92 -7.68 8.66
N SER A 101 -32.19 -8.15 9.89
CA SER A 101 -31.64 -7.58 11.11
C SER A 101 -30.39 -8.36 11.51
N LEU A 102 -29.21 -7.79 11.25
CA LEU A 102 -27.93 -8.45 11.53
C LEU A 102 -27.48 -8.28 12.99
N SER A 103 -27.84 -7.16 13.62
CA SER A 103 -27.37 -6.79 14.97
C SER A 103 -27.93 -7.65 16.10
N THR A 104 -29.03 -8.36 15.87
CA THR A 104 -29.70 -9.22 16.86
C THR A 104 -29.36 -10.69 16.70
N ALA A 105 -28.74 -11.07 15.60
CA ALA A 105 -28.38 -12.45 15.32
C ALA A 105 -27.09 -12.87 16.03
N ARG A 106 -26.99 -14.14 16.40
CA ARG A 106 -25.76 -14.73 16.92
C ARG A 106 -24.70 -14.85 15.82
N GLU A 107 -23.44 -14.91 16.20
CA GLU A 107 -22.32 -14.94 15.23
C GLU A 107 -22.33 -16.18 14.34
N ASP A 108 -22.64 -17.36 14.89
CA ASP A 108 -22.78 -18.61 14.13
C ASP A 108 -23.89 -18.51 13.08
N VAL A 109 -25.04 -17.93 13.44
CA VAL A 109 -26.15 -17.68 12.53
C VAL A 109 -25.78 -16.68 11.44
N LEU A 110 -25.02 -15.63 11.77
CA LEU A 110 -24.54 -14.65 10.78
C LEU A 110 -23.58 -15.26 9.76
N LEU A 111 -22.70 -16.17 10.20
CA LEU A 111 -21.78 -16.85 9.30
C LEU A 111 -22.52 -17.81 8.36
N ASP A 112 -23.50 -18.54 8.86
CA ASP A 112 -24.36 -19.37 8.02
C ASP A 112 -25.22 -18.54 7.08
N PHE A 113 -25.74 -17.41 7.54
CA PHE A 113 -26.49 -16.47 6.70
C PHE A 113 -25.63 -15.91 5.56
N LEU A 114 -24.35 -15.58 5.82
CA LEU A 114 -23.38 -15.22 4.81
C LEU A 114 -23.16 -16.38 3.81
N GLY A 115 -23.02 -17.60 4.33
CA GLY A 115 -22.89 -18.81 3.51
C GLY A 115 -24.10 -19.05 2.60
N LEU A 116 -25.31 -18.80 3.08
CA LEU A 116 -26.53 -18.87 2.27
C LEU A 116 -26.59 -17.77 1.20
N ALA A 117 -26.19 -16.53 1.55
CA ALA A 117 -26.11 -15.43 0.58
C ALA A 117 -25.14 -15.76 -0.56
N HIS A 118 -23.98 -16.32 -0.23
CA HIS A 118 -22.99 -16.79 -1.20
C HIS A 118 -23.52 -17.96 -2.04
N ARG A 119 -24.03 -19.01 -1.41
CA ARG A 119 -24.56 -20.23 -2.08
C ARG A 119 -25.67 -19.90 -3.08
N TYR A 120 -26.53 -18.95 -2.74
CA TYR A 120 -27.67 -18.58 -3.58
C TYR A 120 -27.40 -17.40 -4.53
N GLY A 121 -26.16 -16.86 -4.55
CA GLY A 121 -25.73 -15.79 -5.45
C GLY A 121 -26.41 -14.46 -5.18
N LEU A 122 -26.67 -14.13 -3.93
CA LEU A 122 -27.30 -12.88 -3.49
C LEU A 122 -26.22 -11.81 -3.15
N GLN A 123 -25.52 -11.35 -4.19
CA GLN A 123 -24.36 -10.45 -4.03
C GLN A 123 -24.63 -9.22 -3.15
N PRO A 124 -25.75 -8.46 -3.31
CA PRO A 124 -26.00 -7.30 -2.43
C PRO A 124 -26.15 -7.66 -0.95
N LEU A 125 -26.67 -8.88 -0.67
CA LEU A 125 -26.80 -9.38 0.69
C LEU A 125 -25.45 -9.83 1.25
N GLU A 126 -24.65 -10.51 0.44
CA GLU A 126 -23.28 -10.92 0.75
C GLU A 126 -22.43 -9.72 1.09
N ASP A 127 -22.42 -8.67 0.23
CA ASP A 127 -21.66 -7.44 0.44
C ASP A 127 -22.05 -6.74 1.73
N SER A 128 -23.37 -6.56 1.99
CA SER A 128 -23.88 -5.91 3.19
C SER A 128 -23.54 -6.69 4.47
N THR A 129 -23.60 -8.04 4.40
CA THR A 129 -23.25 -8.92 5.53
C THR A 129 -21.73 -8.87 5.80
N CYS A 130 -20.90 -8.85 4.76
CA CYS A 130 -19.47 -8.66 4.88
C CYS A 130 -19.13 -7.31 5.51
N ASP A 131 -19.80 -6.23 5.09
CA ASP A 131 -19.57 -4.90 5.65
C ASP A 131 -19.94 -4.85 7.13
N PHE A 132 -21.06 -5.47 7.51
CA PHE A 132 -21.43 -5.57 8.92
C PHE A 132 -20.40 -6.38 9.74
N LEU A 133 -20.00 -7.56 9.25
CA LEU A 133 -19.01 -8.41 9.94
C LEU A 133 -17.68 -7.68 10.16
N ARG A 134 -17.22 -6.82 9.20
CA ARG A 134 -16.03 -5.98 9.39
C ARG A 134 -16.14 -5.06 10.60
N THR A 135 -17.34 -4.56 10.91
CA THR A 135 -17.55 -3.63 12.05
C THR A 135 -17.58 -4.31 13.40
N VAL A 136 -17.89 -5.61 13.44
CA VAL A 136 -18.05 -6.40 14.68
C VAL A 136 -16.92 -7.39 14.93
N LEU A 137 -15.79 -7.27 14.21
CA LEU A 137 -14.62 -8.13 14.42
C LEU A 137 -14.03 -7.94 15.82
N HIS A 138 -13.83 -9.05 16.53
CA HIS A 138 -13.14 -9.08 17.81
C HIS A 138 -12.33 -10.38 17.98
N THR A 139 -11.54 -10.49 19.04
CA THR A 139 -10.58 -11.58 19.26
C THR A 139 -11.23 -12.97 19.28
N GLN A 140 -12.50 -13.08 19.71
CA GLN A 140 -13.19 -14.37 19.83
C GLN A 140 -13.88 -14.83 18.54
N ASN A 141 -14.08 -13.94 17.54
CA ASN A 141 -14.77 -14.30 16.30
C ASN A 141 -13.89 -14.21 15.05
N VAL A 142 -12.81 -13.45 15.08
CA VAL A 142 -12.01 -13.13 13.89
C VAL A 142 -11.49 -14.37 13.15
N CYS A 143 -11.13 -15.43 13.87
CA CYS A 143 -10.64 -16.67 13.27
C CYS A 143 -11.74 -17.41 12.51
N LEU A 144 -12.95 -17.49 13.07
CA LEU A 144 -14.11 -18.10 12.41
C LEU A 144 -14.53 -17.31 11.18
N VAL A 145 -14.63 -15.98 11.32
CA VAL A 145 -14.94 -15.08 10.19
C VAL A 145 -13.89 -15.20 9.09
N TYR A 146 -12.61 -15.30 9.44
CA TYR A 146 -11.52 -15.46 8.49
C TYR A 146 -11.61 -16.80 7.72
N ASP A 147 -11.91 -17.90 8.43
CA ASP A 147 -12.00 -19.23 7.83
C ASP A 147 -13.15 -19.28 6.81
N VAL A 148 -14.32 -18.75 7.16
CA VAL A 148 -15.48 -18.59 6.26
C VAL A 148 -15.17 -17.66 5.11
N ALA A 149 -14.54 -16.50 5.36
CA ALA A 149 -14.18 -15.56 4.31
C ALA A 149 -13.18 -16.16 3.30
N SER A 150 -12.24 -16.99 3.79
CA SER A 150 -11.26 -17.72 2.96
C SER A 150 -11.94 -18.83 2.16
N LEU A 151 -12.88 -19.56 2.76
CA LEU A 151 -13.63 -20.63 2.09
C LEU A 151 -14.44 -20.11 0.91
N TYR A 152 -15.09 -18.96 1.07
CA TYR A 152 -15.93 -18.34 0.02
C TYR A 152 -15.16 -17.33 -0.84
N CYS A 153 -13.83 -17.23 -0.71
CA CYS A 153 -13.00 -16.30 -1.48
C CYS A 153 -13.42 -14.82 -1.33
N LEU A 154 -13.94 -14.42 -0.18
CA LEU A 154 -14.36 -13.05 0.14
C LEU A 154 -13.15 -12.19 0.50
N GLY A 155 -12.34 -11.84 -0.50
CA GLY A 155 -11.02 -11.22 -0.31
C GLY A 155 -11.02 -9.96 0.56
N GLY A 156 -12.02 -9.10 0.44
CA GLY A 156 -12.13 -7.89 1.25
C GLY A 156 -12.38 -8.16 2.73
N LEU A 157 -13.21 -9.16 3.07
CA LEU A 157 -13.47 -9.57 4.46
C LEU A 157 -12.24 -10.31 5.03
N ALA A 158 -11.65 -11.23 4.27
CA ALA A 158 -10.44 -11.93 4.66
C ALA A 158 -9.27 -10.97 4.96
N GLN A 159 -9.10 -9.91 4.15
CA GLN A 159 -8.09 -8.89 4.38
C GLN A 159 -8.35 -8.08 5.66
N ALA A 160 -9.62 -7.75 5.95
CA ALA A 160 -9.99 -7.07 7.20
C ALA A 160 -9.70 -7.94 8.43
N CYS A 161 -10.04 -9.24 8.38
CA CYS A 161 -9.69 -10.21 9.43
C CYS A 161 -8.18 -10.32 9.63
N CYS A 162 -7.42 -10.42 8.53
CA CYS A 162 -5.97 -10.43 8.60
C CYS A 162 -5.40 -9.18 9.26
N ALA A 163 -5.88 -8.00 8.87
CA ALA A 163 -5.43 -6.73 9.45
C ALA A 163 -5.78 -6.62 10.95
N TYR A 164 -6.90 -7.20 11.36
CA TYR A 164 -7.25 -7.29 12.79
C TYR A 164 -6.30 -8.25 13.53
N MET A 165 -6.12 -9.47 13.01
CA MET A 165 -5.23 -10.48 13.61
C MET A 165 -3.78 -10.03 13.68
N ASP A 166 -3.28 -9.30 12.68
CA ASP A 166 -1.92 -8.76 12.67
C ASP A 166 -1.71 -7.76 13.82
N ARG A 167 -2.69 -6.91 14.10
CA ARG A 167 -2.62 -5.89 15.17
C ARG A 167 -2.79 -6.48 16.57
N GLN A 168 -3.55 -7.55 16.69
CA GLN A 168 -3.90 -8.18 17.96
C GLN A 168 -3.34 -9.61 18.05
N ALA A 169 -2.18 -9.84 17.42
CA ALA A 169 -1.62 -11.19 17.29
C ALA A 169 -1.43 -11.92 18.62
N PRO A 170 -0.89 -11.30 19.69
CA PRO A 170 -0.74 -11.98 20.98
C PRO A 170 -2.08 -12.43 21.59
N GLU A 171 -3.10 -11.57 21.53
CA GLU A 171 -4.43 -11.84 22.06
C GLU A 171 -5.15 -12.91 21.27
N VAL A 172 -5.03 -12.89 19.94
CA VAL A 172 -5.58 -13.91 19.04
C VAL A 172 -4.93 -15.26 19.30
N LEU A 173 -3.60 -15.30 19.41
CA LEU A 173 -2.87 -16.53 19.75
C LEU A 173 -3.29 -17.10 21.11
N ALA A 174 -3.64 -16.26 22.08
CA ALA A 174 -4.08 -16.71 23.41
C ALA A 174 -5.53 -17.21 23.42
N SER A 175 -6.37 -16.80 22.45
CA SER A 175 -7.80 -17.10 22.41
C SER A 175 -8.10 -18.56 22.05
N ASP A 176 -9.28 -19.06 22.46
CA ASP A 176 -9.79 -20.37 22.04
C ASP A 176 -10.26 -20.35 20.59
N CYS A 177 -10.64 -19.18 20.06
CA CYS A 177 -11.00 -18.99 18.66
C CYS A 177 -9.85 -19.38 17.71
N PHE A 178 -8.58 -19.22 18.13
CA PHE A 178 -7.42 -19.68 17.33
C PHE A 178 -7.43 -21.18 17.07
N LEU A 179 -7.99 -21.99 17.99
CA LEU A 179 -8.09 -23.44 17.86
C LEU A 179 -9.11 -23.90 16.81
N THR A 180 -10.04 -23.02 16.40
CA THR A 180 -11.09 -23.33 15.42
C THR A 180 -10.63 -23.16 13.98
N LEU A 181 -9.48 -22.52 13.74
CA LEU A 181 -8.93 -22.34 12.39
C LEU A 181 -8.72 -23.68 11.68
N SER A 182 -9.15 -23.77 10.43
CA SER A 182 -8.73 -24.85 9.55
C SER A 182 -7.21 -24.83 9.35
N LYS A 183 -6.60 -25.98 9.04
CA LYS A 183 -5.14 -26.06 8.81
C LYS A 183 -4.66 -25.07 7.75
N THR A 184 -5.41 -24.93 6.66
CA THR A 184 -5.07 -24.03 5.55
C THR A 184 -5.13 -22.56 5.98
N ALA A 185 -6.17 -22.18 6.70
CA ALA A 185 -6.33 -20.83 7.23
C ALA A 185 -5.25 -20.53 8.30
N LEU A 186 -4.98 -21.46 9.19
CA LEU A 186 -3.93 -21.36 10.20
C LEU A 186 -2.57 -21.05 9.56
N LEU A 187 -2.14 -21.87 8.58
CA LEU A 187 -0.87 -21.68 7.90
C LEU A 187 -0.82 -20.35 7.15
N ALA A 188 -1.92 -19.98 6.46
CA ALA A 188 -2.00 -18.69 5.77
C ALA A 188 -1.86 -17.49 6.73
N VAL A 189 -2.38 -17.58 7.95
CA VAL A 189 -2.25 -16.53 8.98
C VAL A 189 -0.85 -16.48 9.55
N VAL A 190 -0.33 -17.61 10.05
CA VAL A 190 0.95 -17.62 10.79
C VAL A 190 2.20 -17.48 9.90
N GLN A 191 2.11 -17.72 8.60
CA GLN A 191 3.22 -17.51 7.66
C GLN A 191 3.42 -16.04 7.26
N ARG A 192 2.48 -15.17 7.54
CA ARG A 192 2.54 -13.74 7.17
C ARG A 192 3.62 -13.01 7.95
N ASP A 193 4.38 -12.15 7.27
CA ASP A 193 5.38 -11.29 7.92
C ASP A 193 4.73 -10.23 8.80
N SER A 194 3.48 -9.84 8.49
CA SER A 194 2.69 -8.86 9.24
C SER A 194 2.07 -9.40 10.53
N PHE A 195 2.05 -10.73 10.74
CA PHE A 195 1.54 -11.33 11.96
C PHE A 195 2.55 -11.14 13.11
N ALA A 196 2.43 -9.98 13.78
CA ALA A 196 3.45 -9.42 14.67
C ALA A 196 3.41 -10.04 16.08
N ALA A 197 3.75 -11.32 16.20
CA ALA A 197 3.93 -12.00 17.48
C ALA A 197 5.34 -12.60 17.59
N THR A 198 5.77 -12.93 18.83
CA THR A 198 7.05 -13.61 19.04
C THR A 198 6.97 -15.05 18.53
N GLU A 199 8.07 -15.59 17.99
CA GLU A 199 8.09 -16.98 17.51
C GLU A 199 7.84 -17.99 18.65
N ARG A 200 8.17 -17.62 19.89
CA ARG A 200 7.82 -18.38 21.08
C ARG A 200 6.31 -18.49 21.28
N ASP A 201 5.60 -17.37 21.20
CA ASP A 201 4.15 -17.34 21.41
C ASP A 201 3.43 -18.08 20.27
N ILE A 202 3.89 -17.88 19.03
CA ILE A 202 3.40 -18.62 17.87
C ILE A 202 3.61 -20.12 18.07
N PHE A 203 4.82 -20.56 18.45
CA PHE A 203 5.12 -21.96 18.71
C PHE A 203 4.19 -22.55 19.77
N GLN A 204 4.01 -21.86 20.89
CA GLN A 204 3.12 -22.33 21.98
C GLN A 204 1.65 -22.44 21.54
N ALA A 205 1.15 -21.47 20.75
CA ALA A 205 -0.19 -21.52 20.21
C ALA A 205 -0.37 -22.66 19.21
N LEU A 206 0.60 -22.88 18.33
CA LEU A 206 0.62 -24.01 17.40
C LEU A 206 0.66 -25.36 18.14
N CYS A 207 1.39 -25.48 19.25
CA CYS A 207 1.36 -26.67 20.10
C CYS A 207 -0.05 -26.93 20.68
N ARG A 208 -0.79 -25.89 21.12
CA ARG A 208 -2.17 -26.03 21.57
C ARG A 208 -3.08 -26.46 20.42
N TRP A 209 -2.95 -25.82 19.27
CA TRP A 209 -3.74 -26.15 18.08
C TRP A 209 -3.49 -27.60 17.61
N CYS A 210 -2.24 -28.06 17.57
CA CYS A 210 -1.92 -29.44 17.20
C CYS A 210 -2.50 -30.47 18.17
N ARG A 211 -2.47 -30.21 19.49
CA ARG A 211 -3.12 -31.09 20.46
C ARG A 211 -4.63 -31.19 20.28
N HIS A 212 -5.26 -30.13 19.80
CA HIS A 212 -6.70 -30.07 19.58
C HIS A 212 -7.11 -30.69 18.23
N ASN A 213 -6.34 -30.45 17.16
CA ASN A 213 -6.76 -30.70 15.78
C ASN A 213 -5.97 -31.80 15.05
N CYS A 214 -4.73 -32.14 15.49
CA CYS A 214 -3.91 -33.11 14.78
C CYS A 214 -4.07 -34.52 15.31
N ASN A 215 -4.38 -35.47 14.41
CA ASN A 215 -4.50 -36.87 14.73
C ASN A 215 -3.21 -37.68 14.38
N ASN A 216 -2.20 -37.04 13.75
CA ASN A 216 -0.94 -37.68 13.39
C ASN A 216 0.23 -36.69 13.43
N GLU A 217 1.44 -37.24 13.58
CA GLU A 217 2.70 -36.48 13.70
C GLU A 217 3.05 -35.71 12.41
N VAL A 218 2.73 -36.23 11.23
CA VAL A 218 3.06 -35.59 9.95
C VAL A 218 2.32 -34.25 9.80
N ALA A 219 1.03 -34.24 10.16
CA ALA A 219 0.25 -33.01 10.12
C ALA A 219 0.76 -31.97 11.14
N ALA A 220 1.20 -32.41 12.31
CA ALA A 220 1.79 -31.54 13.30
C ALA A 220 3.14 -30.96 12.85
N GLN A 221 4.02 -31.77 12.24
CA GLN A 221 5.29 -31.31 11.71
C GLN A 221 5.11 -30.26 10.61
N GLU A 222 4.14 -30.44 9.72
CA GLU A 222 3.83 -29.46 8.66
C GLU A 222 3.40 -28.10 9.25
N VAL A 223 2.55 -28.12 10.28
CA VAL A 223 2.15 -26.89 10.98
C VAL A 223 3.33 -26.23 11.69
N MET A 224 4.19 -27.04 12.35
CA MET A 224 5.38 -26.53 13.04
C MET A 224 6.43 -25.93 12.11
N SER A 225 6.44 -26.30 10.83
CA SER A 225 7.35 -25.69 9.82
C SER A 225 7.09 -24.20 9.59
N ALA A 226 5.93 -23.68 10.00
CA ALA A 226 5.61 -22.25 9.93
C ALA A 226 6.33 -21.40 10.99
N VAL A 227 6.94 -22.01 12.01
CA VAL A 227 7.72 -21.32 13.04
C VAL A 227 9.09 -20.94 12.50
N ARG A 228 9.49 -19.71 12.66
CA ARG A 228 10.78 -19.18 12.21
C ARG A 228 11.85 -19.40 13.29
N LEU A 229 12.24 -20.66 13.50
CA LEU A 229 13.18 -21.06 14.55
C LEU A 229 14.47 -20.21 14.64
N PRO A 230 15.10 -19.76 13.52
CA PRO A 230 16.29 -18.90 13.59
C PRO A 230 16.08 -17.57 14.31
N LEU A 231 14.81 -17.11 14.49
CA LEU A 231 14.49 -15.91 15.25
C LEU A 231 14.40 -16.15 16.77
N MET A 232 14.30 -17.41 17.20
CA MET A 232 14.26 -17.78 18.63
C MET A 232 15.66 -17.77 19.24
N SER A 233 15.73 -17.41 20.52
CA SER A 233 16.98 -17.56 21.27
C SER A 233 17.34 -19.05 21.47
N LEU A 234 18.64 -19.35 21.66
CA LEU A 234 19.08 -20.68 21.97
C LEU A 234 18.38 -21.26 23.21
N MET A 235 18.15 -20.44 24.23
CA MET A 235 17.46 -20.86 25.47
C MET A 235 15.99 -21.23 25.20
N GLU A 236 15.30 -20.51 24.34
CA GLU A 236 13.91 -20.85 23.94
C GLU A 236 13.88 -22.14 23.11
N MET A 237 14.82 -22.31 22.16
CA MET A 237 14.92 -23.55 21.39
C MET A 237 15.16 -24.78 22.29
N LEU A 238 16.04 -24.68 23.29
CA LEU A 238 16.39 -25.79 24.17
C LEU A 238 15.33 -26.06 25.26
N ASN A 239 14.71 -25.00 25.82
CA ASN A 239 13.83 -25.13 26.97
C ASN A 239 12.33 -25.14 26.62
N VAL A 240 11.95 -24.66 25.45
CA VAL A 240 10.55 -24.60 25.02
C VAL A 240 10.29 -25.51 23.83
N VAL A 241 11.10 -25.42 22.77
CA VAL A 241 10.87 -26.20 21.55
C VAL A 241 11.27 -27.66 21.71
N ARG A 242 12.50 -27.95 22.14
CA ARG A 242 13.02 -29.31 22.28
C ARG A 242 12.16 -30.23 23.16
N PRO A 243 11.65 -29.79 24.35
CA PRO A 243 10.85 -30.67 25.20
C PRO A 243 9.49 -31.03 24.61
N SER A 244 8.98 -30.29 23.62
CA SER A 244 7.70 -30.58 22.98
C SER A 244 7.70 -31.88 22.17
N GLY A 245 8.87 -32.32 21.67
CA GLY A 245 9.01 -33.49 20.79
C GLY A 245 8.40 -33.33 19.40
N LEU A 246 7.83 -32.16 19.06
CA LEU A 246 7.14 -31.91 17.77
C LEU A 246 8.08 -31.62 16.60
N LEU A 247 9.32 -31.26 16.90
CA LEU A 247 10.38 -30.99 15.92
C LEU A 247 11.58 -31.86 16.18
N SER A 248 12.24 -32.31 15.10
CA SER A 248 13.44 -33.16 15.21
C SER A 248 14.62 -32.35 15.77
N PRO A 249 15.59 -33.01 16.43
CA PRO A 249 16.84 -32.37 16.84
C PRO A 249 17.59 -31.73 15.67
N ASP A 250 17.51 -32.31 14.47
CA ASP A 250 18.17 -31.79 13.27
C ASP A 250 17.58 -30.43 12.84
N ASN A 251 16.25 -30.25 12.91
CA ASN A 251 15.62 -28.96 12.64
C ASN A 251 16.15 -27.83 13.57
N LEU A 252 16.40 -28.17 14.85
CA LEU A 252 16.97 -27.23 15.81
C LEU A 252 18.43 -26.89 15.48
N LEU A 253 19.23 -27.92 15.12
CA LEU A 253 20.62 -27.69 14.72
C LEU A 253 20.73 -26.86 13.45
N ASP A 254 19.88 -27.10 12.46
CA ASP A 254 19.81 -26.31 11.22
C ASP A 254 19.40 -24.88 11.51
N ALA A 255 18.45 -24.64 12.42
CA ALA A 255 18.05 -23.30 12.84
C ALA A 255 19.20 -22.54 13.54
N ILE A 256 19.93 -23.23 14.44
CA ILE A 256 21.10 -22.64 15.12
C ILE A 256 22.19 -22.32 14.11
N LYS A 257 22.45 -23.21 13.16
CA LYS A 257 23.41 -23.00 12.07
C LYS A 257 23.01 -21.78 11.24
N THR A 258 21.76 -21.73 10.77
CA THR A 258 21.23 -20.60 10.00
C THR A 258 21.39 -19.29 10.76
N ARG A 259 21.04 -19.25 12.06
CA ARG A 259 21.20 -18.05 12.91
C ARG A 259 22.66 -17.61 13.02
N SER A 260 23.60 -18.54 13.10
CA SER A 260 25.04 -18.25 13.29
C SER A 260 25.74 -17.83 11.98
N GLU A 261 25.27 -18.31 10.84
CA GLU A 261 25.87 -18.05 9.53
C GLU A 261 25.24 -16.84 8.80
N SER A 262 23.99 -16.48 9.13
CA SER A 262 23.27 -15.38 8.49
C SER A 262 23.56 -14.05 9.18
N ARG A 263 23.59 -12.97 8.39
CA ARG A 263 23.50 -11.62 8.96
C ARG A 263 22.13 -11.43 9.61
N ASP A 264 22.06 -10.61 10.66
CA ASP A 264 20.79 -10.38 11.38
C ASP A 264 19.69 -9.86 10.44
N MET A 265 20.01 -8.93 9.57
CA MET A 265 19.05 -8.35 8.61
C MET A 265 18.70 -9.25 7.42
N ASP A 266 19.30 -10.41 7.27
CA ASP A 266 18.94 -11.44 6.28
C ASP A 266 17.92 -12.45 6.85
N LEU A 267 17.65 -12.40 8.15
CA LEU A 267 16.62 -13.20 8.79
C LEU A 267 15.22 -12.66 8.47
N ASN A 268 14.27 -13.57 8.32
CA ASN A 268 12.90 -13.22 7.97
C ASN A 268 12.11 -12.81 9.22
N TYR A 269 12.27 -11.60 9.69
CA TYR A 269 11.56 -11.03 10.84
C TYR A 269 10.08 -10.80 10.57
N ARG A 270 9.30 -10.77 11.67
CA ARG A 270 7.91 -10.30 11.65
C ARG A 270 7.84 -8.86 12.15
N GLY A 271 6.93 -8.08 11.58
CA GLY A 271 6.73 -6.70 11.97
C GLY A 271 5.29 -6.24 11.81
N MET A 272 4.85 -5.34 12.65
CA MET A 272 3.54 -4.72 12.55
C MET A 272 3.38 -4.00 11.22
N LEU A 273 2.26 -4.20 10.56
CA LEU A 273 1.89 -3.52 9.31
C LEU A 273 0.78 -2.51 9.57
N ILE A 274 1.08 -1.22 9.43
CA ILE A 274 0.11 -0.13 9.50
C ILE A 274 0.21 0.66 8.20
N PRO A 275 -0.72 0.44 7.25
CA PRO A 275 -0.68 1.14 5.97
C PRO A 275 -0.98 2.64 6.10
N GLU A 276 -0.26 3.45 5.33
CA GLU A 276 -0.48 4.90 5.11
C GLU A 276 -0.47 5.76 6.41
N GLU A 277 0.04 5.25 7.52
CA GLU A 277 0.18 5.98 8.78
C GLU A 277 1.66 6.20 9.12
N ASN A 278 2.02 7.41 9.57
CA ASN A 278 3.35 7.67 10.08
C ASN A 278 3.55 7.00 11.45
N ILE A 279 4.39 5.96 11.49
CA ILE A 279 4.71 5.20 12.70
C ILE A 279 5.88 5.80 13.51
N ALA A 280 6.59 6.79 12.95
CA ALA A 280 7.69 7.48 13.63
C ALA A 280 7.17 8.62 14.51
N THR A 281 6.24 8.32 15.40
CA THR A 281 5.63 9.29 16.33
C THR A 281 5.69 8.80 17.77
N MET A 282 5.61 9.71 18.72
CA MET A 282 5.54 9.36 20.16
C MET A 282 4.33 8.49 20.48
N LYS A 283 3.21 8.69 19.77
CA LYS A 283 2.00 7.85 19.88
C LYS A 283 2.30 6.38 19.60
N HIS A 284 3.17 6.09 18.65
CA HIS A 284 3.62 4.74 18.29
C HIS A 284 4.89 4.30 19.06
N GLY A 285 5.31 5.06 20.08
CA GLY A 285 6.47 4.73 20.90
C GLY A 285 7.83 4.98 20.24
N ALA A 286 7.87 5.76 19.15
CA ALA A 286 9.12 6.10 18.48
C ALA A 286 9.95 7.09 19.30
N GLN A 287 11.27 6.96 19.25
CA GLN A 287 12.23 7.79 20.00
C GLN A 287 13.47 8.06 19.16
N VAL A 288 14.01 9.27 19.28
CA VAL A 288 15.33 9.60 18.72
C VAL A 288 16.40 9.15 19.70
N VAL A 289 17.18 8.14 19.34
CA VAL A 289 18.21 7.55 20.24
C VAL A 289 19.60 8.15 20.01
N LYS A 290 19.95 8.54 18.77
CA LYS A 290 21.20 9.23 18.43
C LYS A 290 20.93 10.52 17.64
N GLY A 291 21.83 11.50 17.76
CA GLY A 291 21.72 12.84 17.18
C GLY A 291 21.74 13.91 18.29
N GLU A 292 21.95 15.16 17.89
CA GLU A 292 21.82 16.33 18.75
C GLU A 292 20.44 16.98 18.57
N LEU A 293 19.93 17.71 19.57
CA LEU A 293 18.64 18.41 19.56
C LEU A 293 17.44 17.47 19.25
N LYS A 294 17.37 16.34 19.93
CA LYS A 294 16.48 15.20 19.61
C LYS A 294 14.99 15.50 19.68
N SER A 295 14.57 16.52 20.42
CA SER A 295 13.15 16.79 20.73
C SER A 295 12.32 17.25 19.55
N ALA A 296 12.94 17.91 18.57
CA ALA A 296 12.24 18.49 17.42
C ALA A 296 11.87 17.50 16.31
N LEU A 297 12.58 16.35 16.20
CA LEU A 297 12.48 15.51 15.00
C LEU A 297 11.14 14.80 14.84
N LEU A 298 10.47 14.43 15.94
CA LEU A 298 9.25 13.62 15.95
C LEU A 298 8.05 14.37 16.54
N ASP A 299 8.13 15.69 16.71
CA ASP A 299 7.06 16.51 17.26
C ASP A 299 5.94 16.84 16.26
N GLY A 300 6.20 16.61 14.96
CA GLY A 300 5.27 16.89 13.86
C GLY A 300 5.29 18.35 13.39
N ASP A 301 6.11 19.21 13.99
CA ASP A 301 6.25 20.60 13.52
C ASP A 301 7.19 20.65 12.31
N THR A 302 6.67 21.08 11.18
CA THR A 302 7.38 21.22 9.91
C THR A 302 7.44 22.66 9.42
N GLN A 303 7.04 23.62 10.26
CA GLN A 303 6.94 25.03 9.90
C GLN A 303 7.86 25.93 10.77
N ASN A 304 7.95 25.64 12.07
CA ASN A 304 8.63 26.47 13.04
C ASN A 304 10.06 25.98 13.28
N TYR A 305 10.94 26.17 12.29
CA TYR A 305 12.37 25.91 12.39
C TYR A 305 13.17 27.07 11.82
N ASP A 306 14.33 27.34 12.42
CA ASP A 306 15.23 28.41 12.03
C ASP A 306 16.71 27.97 12.08
N LEU A 307 17.66 28.86 12.36
CA LEU A 307 19.08 28.55 12.44
C LEU A 307 19.49 27.87 13.76
N ASP A 308 18.68 28.03 14.82
CA ASP A 308 19.02 27.60 16.16
C ASP A 308 18.17 26.46 16.70
N HIS A 309 16.93 26.29 16.21
CA HIS A 309 15.98 25.30 16.71
C HIS A 309 15.05 24.73 15.63
N GLY A 310 14.20 23.73 16.04
CA GLY A 310 13.26 23.04 15.17
C GLY A 310 13.90 21.99 14.26
N PHE A 311 15.08 21.46 14.60
CA PHE A 311 15.75 20.40 13.86
C PHE A 311 16.60 19.51 14.77
N SER A 312 16.90 18.32 14.30
CA SER A 312 17.97 17.46 14.83
C SER A 312 19.19 17.52 13.91
N ARG A 313 20.38 17.33 14.46
CA ARG A 313 21.62 17.41 13.69
C ARG A 313 22.67 16.39 14.12
N HIS A 314 23.65 16.17 13.27
CA HIS A 314 24.90 15.49 13.62
C HIS A 314 26.09 16.07 12.81
N PRO A 315 27.31 16.02 13.33
CA PRO A 315 28.51 16.38 12.58
C PRO A 315 28.73 15.39 11.44
N ILE A 316 29.21 15.88 10.29
CA ILE A 316 29.59 15.03 9.16
C ILE A 316 31.03 14.58 9.40
N GLU A 317 31.19 13.30 9.73
CA GLU A 317 32.49 12.67 10.03
C GLU A 317 32.91 11.77 8.86
N GLU A 318 34.22 11.68 8.62
CA GLU A 318 34.77 10.89 7.52
C GLU A 318 34.57 9.37 7.70
N ASP A 319 34.48 8.91 8.97
CA ASP A 319 34.27 7.49 9.30
C ASP A 319 32.81 7.03 9.15
N GLY A 320 31.86 7.94 8.89
CA GLY A 320 30.45 7.65 8.65
C GLY A 320 29.72 7.02 9.86
N ARG A 321 30.28 7.13 11.08
CA ARG A 321 29.67 6.55 12.30
C ARG A 321 28.62 7.47 12.93
N ALA A 322 28.75 8.77 12.71
CA ALA A 322 27.76 9.73 13.17
C ALA A 322 26.49 9.63 12.32
N GLY A 323 25.34 9.82 12.95
CA GLY A 323 24.05 9.81 12.27
C GLY A 323 22.91 10.10 13.23
N ILE A 324 21.77 10.48 12.69
CA ILE A 324 20.52 10.59 13.43
C ILE A 324 19.85 9.23 13.39
N GLN A 325 19.54 8.67 14.56
CA GLN A 325 18.95 7.34 14.67
C GLN A 325 17.63 7.41 15.41
N VAL A 326 16.60 6.85 14.79
CA VAL A 326 15.25 6.71 15.33
C VAL A 326 15.01 5.23 15.64
N LYS A 327 14.57 4.97 16.89
CA LYS A 327 14.06 3.67 17.33
C LYS A 327 12.54 3.69 17.22
N LEU A 328 11.96 2.77 16.49
CA LEU A 328 10.52 2.55 16.45
C LEU A 328 10.05 1.81 17.70
N GLY A 329 8.81 2.01 18.12
CA GLY A 329 8.28 1.41 19.35
C GLY A 329 8.29 -0.12 19.35
N GLN A 330 8.17 -0.72 18.18
CA GLN A 330 8.26 -2.16 17.91
C GLN A 330 8.77 -2.41 16.48
N PRO A 331 9.05 -3.65 16.07
CA PRO A 331 9.32 -3.97 14.67
C PRO A 331 8.13 -3.62 13.78
N TYR A 332 8.36 -2.88 12.70
CA TYR A 332 7.37 -2.54 11.70
C TYR A 332 7.83 -2.93 10.30
N ILE A 333 6.89 -3.26 9.42
CA ILE A 333 7.14 -3.38 7.98
C ILE A 333 7.07 -1.97 7.39
N VAL A 334 8.16 -1.55 6.75
CA VAL A 334 8.30 -0.22 6.15
C VAL A 334 8.82 -0.31 4.72
N ASN A 335 8.38 0.61 3.85
CA ASN A 335 8.85 0.74 2.48
C ASN A 335 8.94 2.20 2.02
N HIS A 336 8.59 3.14 2.91
CA HIS A 336 8.56 4.57 2.60
C HIS A 336 9.01 5.40 3.80
N VAL A 337 9.96 6.29 3.55
CA VAL A 337 10.45 7.27 4.51
C VAL A 337 10.33 8.66 3.91
N ARG A 338 9.89 9.63 4.70
CA ARG A 338 9.92 11.04 4.33
C ARG A 338 10.83 11.81 5.27
N LEU A 339 11.64 12.68 4.70
CA LEU A 339 12.59 13.53 5.42
C LEU A 339 12.36 14.99 5.04
N LEU A 340 12.40 15.90 6.00
CA LEU A 340 12.52 17.33 5.72
C LEU A 340 13.93 17.77 6.10
N LEU A 341 14.77 17.99 5.09
CA LEU A 341 16.09 18.59 5.25
C LEU A 341 15.93 20.10 5.50
N TRP A 342 16.76 20.67 6.35
CA TRP A 342 16.73 22.10 6.63
C TRP A 342 16.99 22.92 5.34
N ASP A 343 16.10 23.85 4.99
CA ASP A 343 16.06 24.49 3.67
C ASP A 343 15.80 26.01 3.70
N ARG A 344 16.09 26.67 4.82
CA ARG A 344 15.89 28.14 4.93
C ARG A 344 16.91 28.97 4.14
N ASP A 345 17.97 28.34 3.61
CA ASP A 345 18.91 28.94 2.66
C ASP A 345 19.10 28.03 1.42
N SER A 346 20.11 28.30 0.59
CA SER A 346 20.39 27.56 -0.66
C SER A 346 21.22 26.29 -0.45
N ARG A 347 21.48 25.85 0.80
CA ARG A 347 22.29 24.65 1.06
C ARG A 347 21.63 23.38 0.53
N SER A 348 22.48 22.43 0.17
CA SER A 348 22.11 21.09 -0.22
C SER A 348 22.89 20.05 0.57
N TYR A 349 22.31 18.87 0.71
CA TYR A 349 22.87 17.78 1.49
C TYR A 349 23.03 16.53 0.63
N SER A 350 24.01 15.69 1.01
CA SER A 350 24.07 14.30 0.57
C SER A 350 23.98 13.39 1.80
N TYR A 351 23.33 12.25 1.67
CA TYR A 351 23.06 11.35 2.78
C TYR A 351 22.74 9.94 2.30
N TYR A 352 22.66 9.00 3.24
CA TYR A 352 22.06 7.68 3.01
C TYR A 352 21.16 7.29 4.19
N VAL A 353 20.27 6.33 3.96
CA VAL A 353 19.36 5.78 4.98
C VAL A 353 19.63 4.29 5.13
N GLU A 354 19.75 3.86 6.38
CA GLU A 354 19.95 2.47 6.76
C GLU A 354 18.89 2.03 7.77
N VAL A 355 18.56 0.75 7.76
CA VAL A 355 17.62 0.12 8.68
C VAL A 355 18.27 -1.06 9.40
N SER A 356 17.81 -1.36 10.63
CA SER A 356 18.33 -2.43 11.46
C SER A 356 17.25 -3.00 12.39
N MET A 357 17.47 -4.22 12.88
CA MET A 357 16.67 -4.82 13.96
C MET A 357 17.36 -4.70 15.33
N ASP A 358 18.70 -4.72 15.38
CA ASP A 358 19.51 -4.88 16.59
C ASP A 358 20.51 -3.75 16.86
N GLU A 359 20.58 -2.70 16.04
CA GLU A 359 21.57 -1.61 16.03
C GLU A 359 23.00 -2.03 15.65
N LEU A 360 23.25 -3.28 15.35
CA LEU A 360 24.57 -3.81 15.00
C LEU A 360 24.69 -4.09 13.51
N ASP A 361 23.75 -4.82 12.94
CA ASP A 361 23.69 -5.09 11.50
C ASP A 361 22.77 -4.09 10.79
N TRP A 362 23.31 -3.36 9.82
CA TRP A 362 22.63 -2.29 9.10
C TRP A 362 22.55 -2.60 7.61
N VAL A 363 21.39 -2.38 7.02
CA VAL A 363 21.18 -2.47 5.58
C VAL A 363 20.83 -1.11 5.03
N ARG A 364 21.62 -0.65 4.04
CA ARG A 364 21.37 0.59 3.33
C ARG A 364 20.20 0.38 2.37
N VAL A 365 19.13 1.17 2.57
CA VAL A 365 17.89 1.12 1.78
C VAL A 365 17.78 2.27 0.79
N VAL A 366 18.46 3.40 1.07
CA VAL A 366 18.56 4.56 0.16
C VAL A 366 19.99 5.05 0.19
N ASP A 367 20.56 5.33 -0.98
CA ASP A 367 21.91 5.91 -1.10
C ASP A 367 21.89 7.17 -1.98
N HIS A 368 21.85 8.32 -1.34
CA HIS A 368 22.02 9.64 -1.93
C HIS A 368 23.37 10.30 -1.50
N SER A 369 24.37 9.48 -1.14
CA SER A 369 25.67 9.96 -0.62
C SER A 369 26.49 10.78 -1.63
N LYS A 370 26.17 10.68 -2.92
CA LYS A 370 26.80 11.41 -4.02
C LYS A 370 25.84 12.34 -4.77
N LEU A 371 24.62 12.51 -4.27
CA LEU A 371 23.54 13.25 -4.92
C LEU A 371 23.18 14.44 -4.03
N LEU A 372 22.90 15.59 -4.63
CA LEU A 372 22.50 16.77 -3.88
C LEU A 372 20.98 16.81 -3.71
N CYS A 373 20.56 16.98 -2.46
CA CYS A 373 19.16 16.97 -2.02
C CYS A 373 18.86 18.21 -1.17
N ARG A 374 17.59 18.65 -1.16
CA ARG A 374 17.14 19.82 -0.41
C ARG A 374 15.66 19.66 -0.03
N SER A 375 15.23 20.25 1.09
CA SER A 375 13.81 20.26 1.49
C SER A 375 13.21 18.86 1.65
N TRP A 376 11.95 18.66 1.29
CA TRP A 376 11.26 17.37 1.43
C TRP A 376 11.80 16.28 0.51
N GLN A 377 12.11 15.15 1.11
CA GLN A 377 12.50 13.90 0.44
C GLN A 377 11.39 12.89 0.60
N SER A 378 11.06 12.16 -0.46
CA SER A 378 10.11 11.04 -0.44
C SER A 378 10.83 9.80 -0.96
N LEU A 379 11.20 8.90 -0.06
CA LEU A 379 12.15 7.82 -0.30
C LEU A 379 11.45 6.48 -0.22
N PHE A 380 11.45 5.74 -1.32
CA PHE A 380 10.82 4.44 -1.43
C PHE A 380 11.88 3.35 -1.57
N PHE A 381 11.59 2.18 -1.01
CA PHE A 381 12.46 1.00 -1.10
C PHE A 381 11.63 -0.29 -0.94
N THR A 382 12.25 -1.44 -1.22
CA THR A 382 11.61 -2.75 -1.01
C THR A 382 11.20 -2.90 0.46
N ALA A 383 9.94 -3.27 0.68
CA ALA A 383 9.40 -3.46 2.03
C ALA A 383 10.26 -4.42 2.86
N ARG A 384 10.56 -4.03 4.08
CA ARG A 384 11.26 -4.88 5.04
C ARG A 384 10.92 -4.54 6.49
N VAL A 385 11.12 -5.49 7.37
CA VAL A 385 10.94 -5.29 8.80
C VAL A 385 12.16 -4.56 9.37
N CYS A 386 11.92 -3.54 10.16
CA CYS A 386 12.97 -2.89 10.93
C CYS A 386 12.43 -2.32 12.26
N ARG A 387 13.33 -2.12 13.20
CA ARG A 387 13.10 -1.45 14.49
C ARG A 387 13.84 -0.14 14.62
N TYR A 388 14.93 0.02 13.86
CA TYR A 388 15.77 1.20 13.88
C TYR A 388 15.96 1.73 12.47
N VAL A 389 15.91 3.04 12.32
CA VAL A 389 16.23 3.75 11.08
C VAL A 389 17.33 4.75 11.38
N ARG A 390 18.40 4.75 10.59
CA ARG A 390 19.53 5.66 10.71
C ARG A 390 19.69 6.50 9.45
N ILE A 391 19.78 7.81 9.63
CA ILE A 391 20.05 8.77 8.57
C ILE A 391 21.46 9.31 8.78
N VAL A 392 22.34 9.14 7.79
CA VAL A 392 23.73 9.57 7.86
C VAL A 392 23.99 10.59 6.76
N GLY A 393 24.23 11.83 7.17
CA GLY A 393 24.67 12.90 6.27
C GLY A 393 26.13 12.71 5.89
N THR A 394 26.43 12.83 4.60
CA THR A 394 27.79 12.68 4.05
C THR A 394 28.35 13.97 3.50
N HIS A 395 27.49 14.94 3.17
CA HIS A 395 27.90 16.25 2.66
C HIS A 395 26.86 17.33 2.97
N ASN A 396 27.35 18.54 3.17
CA ASN A 396 26.55 19.77 3.20
C ASN A 396 27.37 20.86 2.49
N THR A 397 26.76 21.55 1.55
CA THR A 397 27.42 22.55 0.69
C THR A 397 27.89 23.81 1.44
N VAL A 398 27.43 24.02 2.69
CA VAL A 398 27.73 25.23 3.49
C VAL A 398 28.67 24.93 4.66
N ASN A 399 28.46 23.80 5.37
CA ASN A 399 29.24 23.45 6.55
C ASN A 399 29.36 21.92 6.71
N LYS A 400 30.02 21.49 7.81
CA LYS A 400 30.19 20.04 8.10
C LYS A 400 29.14 19.51 9.09
N VAL A 401 27.88 19.96 9.00
CA VAL A 401 26.81 19.52 9.87
C VAL A 401 25.60 19.13 9.02
N PHE A 402 25.04 17.97 9.28
CA PHE A 402 23.79 17.51 8.68
C PHE A 402 22.61 17.91 9.56
N HIS A 403 21.57 18.51 8.99
CA HIS A 403 20.38 18.99 9.69
C HIS A 403 19.13 18.34 9.14
N LEU A 404 18.29 17.84 10.04
CA LEU A 404 17.03 17.16 9.72
C LEU A 404 15.89 17.76 10.57
N VAL A 405 14.90 18.33 9.92
CA VAL A 405 13.77 19.02 10.56
C VAL A 405 12.68 18.03 10.96
N ALA A 406 12.29 17.14 10.03
CA ALA A 406 11.24 16.16 10.29
C ALA A 406 11.60 14.78 9.71
N PHE A 407 11.10 13.75 10.35
CA PHE A 407 11.23 12.35 9.94
C PHE A 407 9.89 11.65 10.04
N GLU A 408 9.47 11.04 8.95
CA GLU A 408 8.28 10.19 8.89
C GLU A 408 8.67 8.82 8.34
N CYS A 409 8.07 7.78 8.87
CA CYS A 409 8.31 6.39 8.46
C CYS A 409 6.96 5.68 8.34
N MET A 410 6.73 4.95 7.23
CA MET A 410 5.44 4.34 6.96
C MET A 410 5.53 3.16 5.99
N PHE A 411 4.44 2.42 5.88
CA PHE A 411 4.21 1.48 4.80
C PHE A 411 3.17 2.07 3.85
N THR A 412 3.53 2.24 2.56
CA THR A 412 2.58 2.70 1.54
C THR A 412 2.19 1.56 0.61
N GLN A 413 0.91 1.48 0.29
CA GLN A 413 0.36 0.59 -0.75
C GLN A 413 0.38 1.24 -2.14
N ARG A 414 0.74 2.53 -2.23
CA ARG A 414 0.85 3.24 -3.49
C ARG A 414 1.90 2.57 -4.38
N ARG A 415 1.57 2.35 -5.64
CA ARG A 415 2.52 1.87 -6.64
C ARG A 415 3.55 2.96 -6.93
N TYR A 416 4.80 2.58 -6.96
CA TYR A 416 5.93 3.43 -7.35
C TYR A 416 6.92 2.63 -8.19
N ILE A 417 7.69 3.33 -9.00
CA ILE A 417 8.71 2.73 -9.86
C ILE A 417 10.08 3.29 -9.45
N LEU A 418 11.00 2.41 -9.14
CA LEU A 418 12.40 2.75 -8.90
C LEU A 418 13.26 2.25 -10.05
N GLU A 419 14.08 3.13 -10.61
CA GLU A 419 15.12 2.79 -11.57
C GLU A 419 16.47 3.24 -11.03
N LYS A 420 17.40 2.29 -10.90
CA LYS A 420 18.73 2.52 -10.30
C LYS A 420 18.66 3.14 -8.89
N GLY A 421 17.62 2.78 -8.12
CA GLY A 421 17.37 3.30 -6.76
C GLY A 421 16.74 4.70 -6.71
N LEU A 422 16.41 5.31 -7.84
CA LEU A 422 15.77 6.62 -7.91
C LEU A 422 14.29 6.50 -8.34
N LEU A 423 13.45 7.34 -7.77
CA LEU A 423 12.03 7.40 -8.09
C LEU A 423 11.82 7.92 -9.52
N VAL A 424 11.04 7.19 -10.31
CA VAL A 424 10.45 7.68 -11.56
C VAL A 424 9.16 8.41 -11.19
N PRO A 425 9.10 9.74 -11.30
CA PRO A 425 7.94 10.48 -10.85
C PRO A 425 6.76 10.29 -11.81
N ASP A 426 5.55 10.14 -11.24
CA ASP A 426 4.27 10.01 -11.95
C ASP A 426 3.49 11.34 -12.06
N ARG A 427 3.99 12.39 -11.40
CA ARG A 427 3.41 13.73 -11.38
C ARG A 427 4.51 14.78 -11.45
N ASN A 428 4.13 16.03 -11.79
CA ASN A 428 5.07 17.14 -11.81
C ASN A 428 5.74 17.34 -10.43
N VAL A 429 7.05 17.12 -10.37
CA VAL A 429 7.88 17.34 -9.17
C VAL A 429 8.61 18.68 -9.20
N ALA A 430 8.55 19.41 -10.30
CA ALA A 430 9.10 20.75 -10.43
C ALA A 430 8.11 21.81 -9.93
N THR A 431 7.65 21.69 -8.70
CA THR A 431 6.74 22.63 -8.06
C THR A 431 7.29 23.08 -6.70
N ILE A 432 6.87 24.26 -6.26
CA ILE A 432 7.23 24.78 -4.93
C ILE A 432 6.75 23.85 -3.83
N ALA A 433 5.55 23.29 -3.98
CA ALA A 433 4.98 22.33 -3.03
C ALA A 433 5.81 21.04 -2.91
N CYS A 434 6.52 20.65 -3.97
CA CYS A 434 7.47 19.53 -3.97
C CYS A 434 8.89 19.94 -3.54
N GLY A 435 9.11 21.20 -3.12
CA GLY A 435 10.42 21.70 -2.70
C GLY A 435 11.37 22.08 -3.83
N ALA A 436 10.88 22.18 -5.07
CA ALA A 436 11.69 22.67 -6.19
C ALA A 436 11.92 24.19 -6.10
N SER A 437 13.05 24.66 -6.60
CA SER A 437 13.43 26.08 -6.60
C SER A 437 14.25 26.45 -7.84
N VAL A 438 14.11 27.69 -8.29
CA VAL A 438 14.98 28.28 -9.32
C VAL A 438 16.21 28.85 -8.61
N ILE A 439 17.38 28.33 -8.94
CA ILE A 439 18.67 28.71 -8.29
C ILE A 439 19.54 29.60 -9.18
N GLU A 440 19.26 29.64 -10.50
CA GLU A 440 19.87 30.56 -11.46
C GLU A 440 18.82 31.04 -12.45
N GLY A 441 18.90 32.29 -12.88
CA GLY A 441 17.91 32.98 -13.70
C GLY A 441 17.25 34.14 -12.96
N VAL A 442 16.64 35.05 -13.70
CA VAL A 442 15.94 36.21 -13.16
C VAL A 442 14.44 36.00 -13.31
N SER A 443 13.76 35.80 -12.17
CA SER A 443 12.29 35.70 -12.17
C SER A 443 11.65 37.07 -12.06
N ARG A 444 10.75 37.39 -13.00
CA ARG A 444 10.01 38.66 -13.08
C ARG A 444 8.70 38.63 -12.29
N SER A 445 8.45 37.59 -11.57
CA SER A 445 7.47 37.49 -10.49
C SER A 445 7.92 36.36 -9.56
N ARG A 446 7.46 36.38 -8.32
CA ARG A 446 7.89 35.37 -7.32
C ARG A 446 7.55 33.98 -7.82
N ASN A 447 8.59 33.15 -7.98
CA ASN A 447 8.47 31.74 -8.39
C ASN A 447 7.73 31.53 -9.73
N ALA A 448 7.77 32.47 -10.66
CA ALA A 448 7.04 32.44 -11.92
C ALA A 448 7.10 31.06 -12.63
N LEU A 449 8.31 30.49 -12.75
CA LEU A 449 8.53 29.24 -13.48
C LEU A 449 7.84 28.01 -12.84
N LEU A 450 7.65 27.98 -11.52
CA LEU A 450 7.25 26.82 -10.73
C LEU A 450 5.92 27.01 -9.98
N ASN A 451 5.23 28.14 -10.19
CA ASN A 451 4.01 28.50 -9.47
C ASN A 451 2.72 27.87 -10.04
N GLY A 452 2.80 27.24 -11.21
CA GLY A 452 1.66 26.63 -11.91
C GLY A 452 0.83 27.60 -12.73
N ASP A 453 1.14 28.90 -12.74
CA ASP A 453 0.43 29.89 -13.54
C ASP A 453 0.94 29.89 -14.99
N THR A 454 0.07 29.55 -15.91
CA THR A 454 0.35 29.45 -17.36
C THR A 454 -0.45 30.46 -18.19
N SER A 455 -1.17 31.37 -17.54
CA SER A 455 -2.09 32.32 -18.18
C SER A 455 -1.81 33.77 -17.85
N ASN A 456 -1.24 34.07 -16.68
CA ASN A 456 -1.01 35.44 -16.23
C ASN A 456 0.46 35.84 -16.42
N TYR A 457 0.87 36.07 -17.67
CA TYR A 457 2.18 36.59 -18.02
C TYR A 457 2.08 37.64 -19.13
N ASP A 458 2.96 38.62 -19.06
CA ASP A 458 3.01 39.76 -20.00
C ASP A 458 4.45 40.18 -20.30
N TRP A 459 4.68 41.40 -20.77
CA TRP A 459 6.00 41.94 -21.07
C TRP A 459 6.86 42.16 -19.83
N ASP A 460 6.27 42.38 -18.68
CA ASP A 460 6.94 42.79 -17.46
C ASP A 460 7.02 41.70 -16.39
N SER A 461 6.13 40.68 -16.42
CA SER A 461 6.00 39.70 -15.37
C SER A 461 5.56 38.31 -15.84
N GLY A 462 5.52 37.34 -14.91
CA GLY A 462 5.05 35.97 -15.15
C GLY A 462 6.04 35.05 -15.83
N TYR A 463 7.33 35.38 -15.88
CA TYR A 463 8.36 34.53 -16.50
C TYR A 463 9.68 34.54 -15.72
N THR A 464 10.53 33.60 -16.04
CA THR A 464 11.95 33.55 -15.64
C THR A 464 12.81 33.68 -16.90
N CYS A 465 13.89 34.44 -16.84
CA CYS A 465 14.74 34.73 -17.99
C CYS A 465 16.25 34.68 -17.67
N HIS A 466 17.05 34.61 -18.71
CA HIS A 466 18.51 34.81 -18.63
C HIS A 466 19.03 35.49 -19.89
N GLN A 467 20.19 36.15 -19.77
CA GLN A 467 20.90 36.77 -20.89
C GLN A 467 21.50 35.69 -21.80
N LEU A 468 21.36 35.77 -23.12
CA LEU A 468 21.98 34.87 -24.07
C LEU A 468 23.51 34.99 -24.03
N GLY A 469 24.18 33.88 -24.15
CA GLY A 469 25.64 33.79 -24.19
C GLY A 469 26.33 33.82 -22.82
N SER A 470 25.66 34.19 -21.72
CA SER A 470 26.29 34.31 -20.39
C SER A 470 25.48 33.79 -19.22
N GLY A 471 24.34 33.16 -19.44
CA GLY A 471 23.47 32.70 -18.34
C GLY A 471 22.72 31.44 -18.67
N ALA A 472 21.96 30.98 -17.69
CA ALA A 472 21.06 29.85 -17.78
C ALA A 472 19.86 30.04 -16.86
N ILE A 473 18.83 29.24 -17.03
CA ILE A 473 17.82 28.98 -15.99
C ILE A 473 18.17 27.63 -15.37
N VAL A 474 18.44 27.60 -14.07
CA VAL A 474 18.72 26.36 -13.36
C VAL A 474 17.67 26.11 -12.30
N ILE A 475 17.01 24.96 -12.42
CA ILE A 475 16.01 24.49 -11.47
C ILE A 475 16.63 23.38 -10.64
N GLN A 476 16.56 23.52 -9.32
CA GLN A 476 16.88 22.45 -8.37
C GLN A 476 15.60 21.74 -7.94
N LEU A 477 15.56 20.42 -8.11
CA LEU A 477 14.52 19.55 -7.56
C LEU A 477 14.87 19.20 -6.11
N ALA A 478 13.87 18.85 -5.32
CA ALA A 478 14.08 18.52 -3.91
C ALA A 478 14.99 17.31 -3.72
N GLN A 479 14.83 16.29 -4.55
CA GLN A 479 15.60 15.05 -4.53
C GLN A 479 15.97 14.61 -5.95
N PRO A 480 16.90 13.67 -6.10
CA PRO A 480 17.18 13.07 -7.40
C PRO A 480 16.02 12.19 -7.86
N TYR A 481 15.66 12.37 -9.12
CA TYR A 481 14.63 11.58 -9.81
C TYR A 481 15.19 10.95 -11.07
N MET A 482 14.58 9.88 -11.55
CA MET A 482 14.85 9.32 -12.88
C MET A 482 13.88 9.95 -13.88
N LEU A 483 14.36 10.88 -14.69
CA LEU A 483 13.56 11.71 -15.59
C LEU A 483 13.69 11.25 -17.04
N GLY A 484 12.56 11.20 -17.78
CA GLY A 484 12.51 10.85 -19.20
C GLY A 484 11.68 11.83 -20.04
N SER A 485 11.09 12.85 -19.43
CA SER A 485 10.36 13.89 -20.15
C SER A 485 10.31 15.20 -19.37
N LEU A 486 10.14 16.30 -20.10
CA LEU A 486 9.99 17.66 -19.60
C LEU A 486 8.94 18.37 -20.44
N ARG A 487 8.25 19.36 -19.87
CA ARG A 487 7.40 20.28 -20.60
C ARG A 487 7.68 21.71 -20.15
N LEU A 488 7.76 22.64 -21.09
CA LEU A 488 7.99 24.04 -20.79
C LEU A 488 7.17 24.95 -21.69
N LEU A 489 6.77 26.10 -21.16
CA LEU A 489 6.11 27.16 -21.88
C LEU A 489 7.11 28.29 -22.11
N LEU A 490 7.50 28.50 -23.36
CA LEU A 490 8.27 29.66 -23.78
C LEU A 490 7.34 30.86 -23.87
N TRP A 491 7.84 32.03 -23.51
CA TRP A 491 7.07 33.27 -23.60
C TRP A 491 6.64 33.52 -25.06
N ASP A 492 5.38 33.77 -25.34
CA ASP A 492 4.78 33.76 -26.67
C ASP A 492 3.72 34.87 -26.91
N CYS A 493 3.78 35.97 -26.13
CA CYS A 493 2.88 37.11 -26.33
C CYS A 493 3.07 37.85 -27.67
N ASP A 494 4.17 37.55 -28.39
CA ASP A 494 4.42 38.03 -29.76
C ASP A 494 4.92 36.89 -30.66
N ASN A 495 5.43 37.20 -31.86
CA ASN A 495 5.86 36.21 -32.85
C ASN A 495 7.32 35.77 -32.70
N ARG A 496 7.99 36.10 -31.57
CA ARG A 496 9.38 35.66 -31.33
C ARG A 496 9.50 34.15 -31.22
N SER A 497 10.68 33.66 -31.57
CA SER A 497 11.06 32.26 -31.41
C SER A 497 12.41 32.14 -30.73
N TYR A 498 12.61 31.02 -30.08
CA TYR A 498 13.80 30.72 -29.30
C TYR A 498 14.50 29.46 -29.80
N SER A 499 15.82 29.42 -29.65
CA SER A 499 16.60 28.19 -29.72
C SER A 499 17.28 27.95 -28.39
N TYR A 500 17.41 26.70 -27.97
CA TYR A 500 17.90 26.34 -26.64
C TYR A 500 18.39 24.89 -26.58
N TYR A 501 19.05 24.51 -25.48
CA TYR A 501 19.31 23.13 -25.11
C TYR A 501 19.04 22.94 -23.61
N ILE A 502 18.88 21.66 -23.18
CA ILE A 502 18.62 21.32 -21.79
C ILE A 502 19.62 20.26 -21.35
N GLU A 503 20.14 20.45 -20.14
CA GLU A 503 21.07 19.55 -19.48
C GLU A 503 20.57 19.15 -18.11
N LEU A 504 20.91 17.92 -17.71
CA LEU A 504 20.59 17.36 -16.40
C LEU A 504 21.87 17.12 -15.59
N SER A 505 21.77 17.27 -14.26
CA SER A 505 22.85 16.97 -13.32
C SER A 505 22.31 16.48 -11.99
N THR A 506 23.11 15.70 -11.26
CA THR A 506 22.84 15.30 -9.87
C THR A 506 23.69 16.07 -8.84
N ASN A 507 24.71 16.80 -9.28
CA ASN A 507 25.73 17.42 -8.40
C ASN A 507 26.18 18.83 -8.83
N GLN A 508 25.56 19.43 -9.87
CA GLN A 508 25.92 20.72 -10.48
C GLN A 508 27.33 20.79 -11.13
N GLN A 509 28.11 19.72 -11.08
CA GLN A 509 29.47 19.70 -11.64
C GLN A 509 29.51 19.02 -13.00
N GLN A 510 28.78 17.91 -13.13
CA GLN A 510 28.70 17.13 -14.35
C GLN A 510 27.31 17.32 -14.96
N TRP A 511 27.27 17.78 -16.21
CA TRP A 511 26.04 18.05 -16.94
C TRP A 511 25.92 17.16 -18.16
N THR A 512 24.77 16.54 -18.35
CA THR A 512 24.44 15.71 -19.52
C THR A 512 23.38 16.41 -20.35
N LYS A 513 23.70 16.71 -21.61
CA LYS A 513 22.74 17.29 -22.55
C LYS A 513 21.73 16.22 -22.95
N VAL A 514 20.44 16.45 -22.68
CA VAL A 514 19.34 15.53 -22.99
C VAL A 514 18.43 16.05 -24.09
N VAL A 515 18.42 17.35 -24.34
CA VAL A 515 17.64 18.00 -25.41
C VAL A 515 18.53 19.02 -26.11
N ASP A 516 18.55 18.98 -27.46
CA ASP A 516 19.19 19.97 -28.29
C ASP A 516 18.19 20.54 -29.32
N ARG A 517 17.82 21.81 -29.13
CA ARG A 517 16.97 22.62 -30.00
C ARG A 517 17.70 23.86 -30.50
N THR A 518 19.04 23.83 -30.54
CA THR A 518 19.88 24.96 -30.97
C THR A 518 19.70 25.36 -32.42
N LYS A 519 19.24 24.42 -33.25
CA LYS A 519 18.99 24.63 -34.70
C LYS A 519 17.50 24.69 -35.05
N VAL A 520 16.63 24.77 -34.06
CA VAL A 520 15.16 24.75 -34.23
C VAL A 520 14.59 26.02 -33.66
N ALA A 521 13.71 26.70 -34.42
CA ALA A 521 12.92 27.81 -33.90
C ALA A 521 11.73 27.28 -33.13
N CYS A 522 11.72 27.49 -31.81
CA CYS A 522 10.71 27.01 -30.88
C CYS A 522 9.87 28.18 -30.35
N ARG A 523 8.57 27.94 -30.12
CA ARG A 523 7.63 28.93 -29.59
C ARG A 523 6.57 28.22 -28.74
N SER A 524 6.07 28.91 -27.69
CA SER A 524 4.98 28.41 -26.83
C SER A 524 5.33 27.06 -26.18
N TRP A 525 4.35 26.19 -26.01
CA TRP A 525 4.53 24.90 -25.35
C TRP A 525 5.50 23.96 -26.08
N GLN A 526 6.43 23.41 -25.33
CA GLN A 526 7.41 22.43 -25.78
C GLN A 526 7.29 21.18 -24.91
N THR A 527 6.89 20.04 -25.49
CA THR A 527 6.94 18.72 -24.84
C THR A 527 8.16 17.97 -25.35
N LEU A 528 9.00 17.53 -24.45
CA LEU A 528 10.32 16.97 -24.72
C LEU A 528 10.43 15.59 -24.08
N VAL A 529 10.79 14.59 -24.86
CA VAL A 529 11.02 13.21 -24.42
C VAL A 529 12.45 12.82 -24.76
N PHE A 530 13.11 12.12 -23.84
CA PHE A 530 14.51 11.68 -23.97
C PHE A 530 14.73 10.39 -23.16
N ASP A 531 15.88 9.77 -23.34
CA ASP A 531 16.28 8.60 -22.55
C ASP A 531 16.37 8.96 -21.07
N LYS A 532 15.89 8.07 -20.21
CA LYS A 532 15.84 8.34 -18.77
C LYS A 532 17.23 8.60 -18.18
N HIS A 533 17.36 9.72 -17.47
CA HIS A 533 18.58 10.15 -16.79
C HIS A 533 18.31 10.57 -15.34
N PRO A 534 19.25 10.32 -14.42
CA PRO A 534 19.16 10.80 -13.04
C PRO A 534 19.37 12.31 -13.01
N ALA A 535 18.50 13.03 -12.26
CA ALA A 535 18.60 14.47 -12.13
C ALA A 535 18.11 14.99 -10.78
N SER A 536 18.91 15.84 -10.13
CA SER A 536 18.51 16.78 -9.08
C SER A 536 18.41 18.21 -9.62
N PHE A 537 19.05 18.48 -10.78
CA PHE A 537 19.13 19.80 -11.41
C PHE A 537 18.78 19.72 -12.88
N VAL A 538 18.04 20.71 -13.36
CA VAL A 538 17.73 20.91 -14.77
C VAL A 538 18.24 22.29 -15.18
N ARG A 539 19.10 22.36 -16.20
CA ARG A 539 19.64 23.60 -16.75
C ARG A 539 19.09 23.84 -18.14
N ILE A 540 18.41 24.96 -18.34
CA ILE A 540 17.88 25.42 -19.63
C ILE A 540 18.76 26.56 -20.11
N VAL A 541 19.38 26.40 -21.28
CA VAL A 541 20.28 27.39 -21.86
C VAL A 541 19.72 27.85 -23.20
N GLY A 542 19.25 29.08 -23.26
CA GLY A 542 18.84 29.75 -24.47
C GLY A 542 20.08 30.11 -25.31
N THR A 543 20.01 29.86 -26.61
CA THR A 543 21.12 30.15 -27.55
C THR A 543 20.73 31.20 -28.58
N HIS A 544 19.44 31.41 -28.81
CA HIS A 544 18.95 32.43 -29.76
C HIS A 544 17.53 32.87 -29.39
N ASN A 545 17.24 34.15 -29.66
CA ASN A 545 15.91 34.76 -29.64
C ASN A 545 15.82 35.72 -30.85
N THR A 546 14.76 35.64 -31.62
CA THR A 546 14.58 36.44 -32.84
C THR A 546 14.30 37.94 -32.57
N SER A 547 13.98 38.33 -31.31
CA SER A 547 13.61 39.69 -30.96
C SER A 547 14.65 40.44 -30.12
N ASN A 548 15.34 39.77 -29.22
CA ASN A 548 16.32 40.38 -28.31
C ASN A 548 17.35 39.34 -27.82
N GLU A 549 18.24 39.75 -26.93
CA GLU A 549 19.31 38.90 -26.38
C GLU A 549 18.92 38.22 -25.05
N VAL A 550 17.64 37.96 -24.80
CA VAL A 550 17.16 37.35 -23.56
C VAL A 550 16.31 36.12 -23.87
N PHE A 551 16.57 35.02 -23.19
CA PHE A 551 15.74 33.83 -23.22
C PHE A 551 14.67 33.92 -22.12
N HIS A 552 13.40 33.63 -22.43
CA HIS A 552 12.27 33.72 -21.51
C HIS A 552 11.54 32.39 -21.44
N CYS A 553 11.24 31.92 -20.22
CA CYS A 553 10.44 30.74 -19.95
C CYS A 553 9.37 31.07 -18.90
N VAL A 554 8.11 30.78 -19.21
CA VAL A 554 6.94 31.10 -18.37
C VAL A 554 6.70 29.99 -17.36
N HIS A 555 6.73 28.73 -17.81
CA HIS A 555 6.38 27.59 -16.98
C HIS A 555 7.25 26.39 -17.31
N PHE A 556 7.46 25.50 -16.31
CA PHE A 556 8.25 24.29 -16.42
C PHE A 556 7.61 23.13 -15.65
N GLU A 557 7.57 21.96 -16.27
CA GLU A 557 7.05 20.71 -15.67
C GLU A 557 8.07 19.56 -15.86
N CYS A 558 8.11 18.69 -14.87
CA CYS A 558 8.99 17.53 -14.84
C CYS A 558 8.39 16.43 -13.97
N PRO A 559 7.99 15.25 -14.53
CA PRO A 559 7.89 14.96 -15.97
C PRO A 559 6.82 15.79 -16.68
N ALA A 560 6.81 15.76 -18.01
CA ALA A 560 5.78 16.41 -18.80
C ALA A 560 4.38 15.90 -18.39
N GLN A 561 3.49 16.83 -18.07
CA GLN A 561 2.08 16.50 -17.88
C GLN A 561 1.40 16.67 -19.24
N LEU A 562 0.90 15.58 -19.78
CA LEU A 562 0.05 15.64 -20.98
C LEU A 562 -1.36 15.94 -20.47
N ASP A 563 -1.98 17.00 -21.00
CA ASP A 563 -3.38 17.29 -20.74
C ASP A 563 -4.19 16.05 -21.14
N THR A 564 -4.65 15.27 -20.18
CA THR A 564 -5.73 14.33 -20.40
C THR A 564 -6.96 15.19 -20.67
N GLU A 565 -7.30 15.39 -21.95
CA GLU A 565 -8.61 15.89 -22.33
C GLU A 565 -9.65 15.04 -21.58
N VAL A 566 -10.29 15.63 -20.59
CA VAL A 566 -11.51 15.11 -20.00
C VAL A 566 -12.54 15.15 -21.11
N LYS A 567 -12.66 14.06 -21.87
CA LYS A 567 -13.85 13.79 -22.65
C LYS A 567 -14.96 13.53 -21.66
N GLU A 568 -15.68 14.57 -21.25
CA GLU A 568 -17.06 14.46 -20.86
C GLU A 568 -17.83 13.98 -22.10
N GLY A 569 -17.89 12.67 -22.29
CA GLY A 569 -18.65 11.99 -23.31
C GLY A 569 -19.81 11.27 -22.65
N SER A 570 -21.00 11.69 -23.06
CA SER A 570 -22.34 11.16 -22.77
C SER A 570 -22.41 9.65 -22.52
N PRO A 571 -23.34 9.19 -21.68
CA PRO A 571 -23.57 7.78 -21.45
C PRO A 571 -24.37 7.16 -22.61
N ASN A 572 -23.78 6.30 -23.39
CA ASN A 572 -24.43 5.15 -24.02
C ASN A 572 -23.54 4.51 -25.10
N SER A 573 -22.92 3.42 -24.77
CA SER A 573 -22.88 2.20 -25.61
C SER A 573 -22.14 1.10 -24.84
N MET A 574 -22.92 0.14 -24.38
CA MET A 574 -22.43 -1.19 -23.98
C MET A 574 -21.70 -1.82 -25.17
N SER A 575 -20.41 -2.13 -24.98
CA SER A 575 -19.76 -3.20 -25.74
C SER A 575 -19.10 -4.16 -24.75
N GLN A 576 -19.66 -5.36 -24.77
CA GLN A 576 -19.19 -6.54 -24.04
C GLN A 576 -17.74 -6.86 -24.42
N GLN A 577 -16.86 -6.97 -23.44
CA GLN A 577 -15.62 -7.72 -23.56
C GLN A 577 -15.76 -9.04 -22.79
N PRO A 578 -15.25 -10.15 -23.35
CA PRO A 578 -15.37 -11.46 -22.72
C PRO A 578 -14.45 -11.60 -21.51
N PRO A 579 -14.77 -12.47 -20.52
CA PRO A 579 -14.00 -12.62 -19.31
C PRO A 579 -12.66 -13.32 -19.58
N LEU A 580 -11.58 -12.74 -19.04
CA LEU A 580 -10.25 -13.35 -18.99
C LEU A 580 -10.27 -14.53 -18.02
N GLN A 581 -9.92 -15.70 -18.53
CA GLN A 581 -9.71 -16.93 -17.75
C GLN A 581 -8.49 -16.76 -16.82
N PRO A 582 -8.50 -17.36 -15.62
CA PRO A 582 -7.34 -17.34 -14.73
C PRO A 582 -6.23 -18.24 -15.28
N GLN A 583 -5.06 -17.67 -15.49
CA GLN A 583 -3.87 -18.43 -15.84
C GLN A 583 -3.34 -19.14 -14.60
N SER A 584 -3.16 -20.45 -14.71
CA SER A 584 -2.50 -21.32 -13.75
C SER A 584 -1.03 -20.92 -13.54
N PRO A 585 -0.44 -21.11 -12.36
CA PRO A 585 0.96 -20.78 -12.12
C PRO A 585 1.88 -21.72 -12.88
N SER A 586 2.72 -21.15 -13.74
CA SER A 586 3.77 -21.85 -14.47
C SER A 586 4.81 -22.40 -13.50
N GLN A 587 5.07 -23.68 -13.61
CA GLN A 587 6.14 -24.41 -12.91
C GLN A 587 7.50 -23.78 -13.24
N LEU A 588 8.22 -23.36 -12.21
CA LEU A 588 9.65 -23.02 -12.28
C LEU A 588 10.45 -24.30 -12.53
N GLN A 589 11.00 -24.44 -13.73
CA GLN A 589 11.99 -25.45 -14.04
C GLN A 589 13.33 -25.08 -13.40
N LEU A 590 13.83 -25.96 -12.54
CA LEU A 590 15.20 -25.96 -12.04
C LEU A 590 16.21 -26.22 -13.19
N PRO A 591 17.36 -25.56 -13.22
CA PRO A 591 18.39 -25.87 -14.20
C PRO A 591 19.09 -27.20 -13.84
N THR A 592 19.08 -28.12 -14.80
CA THR A 592 19.78 -29.41 -14.75
C THR A 592 21.29 -29.17 -14.81
N ARG A 593 22.02 -29.85 -13.90
CA ARG A 593 23.49 -30.01 -13.93
C ARG A 593 23.92 -30.70 -15.23
N PRO A 594 25.06 -30.31 -15.84
CA PRO A 594 25.67 -31.11 -16.90
C PRO A 594 26.40 -32.32 -16.30
N SER A 595 26.08 -33.48 -16.85
CA SER A 595 26.73 -34.76 -16.59
C SER A 595 28.17 -34.76 -17.10
N SER A 596 29.06 -35.30 -16.26
CA SER A 596 30.44 -35.64 -16.55
C SER A 596 30.53 -36.73 -17.63
N ALA A 597 31.26 -36.49 -18.71
CA ALA A 597 31.76 -37.52 -19.61
C ALA A 597 33.26 -37.65 -19.41
N SER A 598 33.64 -38.87 -19.07
CA SER A 598 35.01 -39.40 -19.00
C SER A 598 35.59 -39.61 -20.39
N SER A 599 36.87 -39.26 -20.60
CA SER A 599 37.83 -40.16 -21.29
C SER A 599 39.26 -39.58 -21.32
N SER A 600 40.11 -40.31 -20.68
CA SER A 600 41.41 -40.88 -21.13
C SER A 600 42.54 -39.99 -21.59
N SER A 601 43.61 -40.02 -20.76
CA SER A 601 45.03 -40.32 -21.09
C SER A 601 45.78 -39.52 -22.13
N HIS A 602 46.86 -38.83 -21.71
CA HIS A 602 48.25 -39.18 -22.01
C HIS A 602 49.28 -38.26 -21.33
N SER A 603 50.14 -38.92 -20.57
CA SER A 603 51.60 -38.79 -20.34
C SER A 603 52.33 -37.44 -20.60
N HIS A 604 52.94 -36.93 -19.52
CA HIS A 604 54.33 -36.51 -19.19
C HIS A 604 55.30 -35.99 -20.30
N PRO A 605 56.42 -35.30 -19.96
CA PRO A 605 56.89 -34.64 -18.75
C PRO A 605 57.59 -33.25 -19.03
N LEU A 606 57.73 -32.43 -18.09
CA LEU A 606 58.93 -31.82 -17.47
C LEU A 606 58.50 -30.72 -16.51
#